data_34b8f2f1e35bfffa3fac9bc3669f5670
#
_entry.id   34b8f2f1e35bfffa3fac9bc3669f5670
#
_cell.length_a   1.000
_cell.length_b   1.000
_cell.length_c   1.000
_cell.angle_alpha   90.00
_cell.angle_beta   90.00
_cell.angle_gamma   90.00
#
_symmetry.space_group_name_H-M   'P 1'
#
loop_
_entity.id
_entity.type
_entity.pdbx_description
1 polymer ?
#
loop_
_entity_poly.entity_id
_entity_poly.type
_entity_poly.pdbx_seq_one_letter_code
_entity_poly.pdbx_strand_id
1 'polypeptide(L)'
;MDRQVDVVVVGGGSTGCGVVRDLARRGLDAVLVEKGNLTHGTTGRMHGLLHSGGRYAVSDQKSAKECIEENRVLRDIAAHCVEETGGMFVKRPEDSEEYFQEKLEGCKACDIPVEVIDGEEARRREPYLARDVEKAIALPDGAVDPFRLCVSNAADAREHGARIETHAPVTDVLVEDGAVVGVEVEHETGPGKRVHREPGTTEEIRARHVVNATGAWAGNVGEMAGVDVEVRPSKGVMTVMNTRQVDTVVNRCRPKGDADIIVPHETACILGTTDEEVDDPEDYPEEEWEVDLMIETLSELVPALEDARTLRSFWGVRPLYEPPGTGTEDPTDITRDYFLLDHGDRDDLPGMTTIVGGKLTTYRMMAESISDHVCETLGHEATCDTAEAPLPGSESEARMAELMDEFGLRSPVARRSGQRLGSRADDVLDEYDPNPIVCNCESVTRAEVQDAIGEAGSDLNAVRLRTRASMGNCQGGFCTHRIAAELAEEYPEPVVRDAEDELYQERWKGQRHALWGEQLSQAMLNHMLHATTMNRDGDPASLDEEVEFGAFDAGADAGSPGADGSSGETGTAAADGGRANGDATTNGGRANGDATTNGGRANGDATT
;
A
#
# COMPACT_ATOMS: atom_id res chain seq x y z
N MET A 1 21.38 3.80 -30.28
CA MET A 1 21.02 5.14 -30.87
C MET A 1 20.72 6.00 -29.67
N ASP A 2 21.42 7.11 -29.52
CA ASP A 2 21.19 8.06 -28.44
C ASP A 2 19.76 8.58 -28.59
N ARG A 3 18.95 8.39 -27.58
CA ARG A 3 17.55 8.81 -27.55
C ARG A 3 17.50 10.21 -26.95
N GLN A 4 16.87 11.14 -27.61
CA GLN A 4 16.69 12.49 -27.11
C GLN A 4 15.21 12.77 -26.83
N VAL A 5 14.93 13.32 -25.65
CA VAL A 5 13.60 13.71 -25.19
C VAL A 5 13.62 15.13 -24.62
N ASP A 6 12.48 15.71 -24.33
CA ASP A 6 12.45 17.00 -23.63
C ASP A 6 12.77 16.80 -22.14
N VAL A 7 12.12 15.81 -21.49
CA VAL A 7 12.26 15.59 -20.04
C VAL A 7 12.38 14.11 -19.71
N VAL A 8 13.35 13.78 -18.84
CA VAL A 8 13.41 12.50 -18.13
C VAL A 8 12.89 12.72 -16.71
N VAL A 9 11.89 11.91 -16.28
CA VAL A 9 11.41 11.86 -14.90
C VAL A 9 11.94 10.59 -14.25
N VAL A 10 12.75 10.73 -13.21
CA VAL A 10 13.32 9.61 -12.46
C VAL A 10 12.44 9.32 -11.24
N GLY A 11 11.89 8.09 -11.18
CA GLY A 11 11.04 7.61 -10.09
C GLY A 11 9.56 7.46 -10.46
N GLY A 12 9.02 6.24 -10.26
CA GLY A 12 7.65 5.84 -10.59
C GLY A 12 6.70 5.84 -9.36
N GLY A 13 6.97 6.68 -8.36
CA GLY A 13 6.06 6.96 -7.25
C GLY A 13 4.94 7.91 -7.66
N SER A 14 4.06 8.27 -6.71
CA SER A 14 2.92 9.18 -6.98
C SER A 14 3.34 10.51 -7.60
N THR A 15 4.41 11.12 -7.08
CA THR A 15 4.94 12.40 -7.59
C THR A 15 5.43 12.25 -9.02
N GLY A 16 6.29 11.27 -9.31
CA GLY A 16 6.82 11.08 -10.67
C GLY A 16 5.74 10.71 -11.69
N CYS A 17 4.76 9.86 -11.30
CA CYS A 17 3.60 9.56 -12.15
C CYS A 17 2.76 10.82 -12.43
N GLY A 18 2.58 11.70 -11.44
CA GLY A 18 1.91 12.98 -11.61
C GLY A 18 2.68 13.93 -12.53
N VAL A 19 4.01 14.01 -12.35
CA VAL A 19 4.89 14.86 -13.18
C VAL A 19 4.88 14.43 -14.65
N VAL A 20 5.08 13.14 -14.91
CA VAL A 20 5.10 12.68 -16.32
C VAL A 20 3.73 12.86 -16.98
N ARG A 21 2.62 12.70 -16.22
CA ARG A 21 1.27 13.00 -16.69
C ARG A 21 1.14 14.48 -17.08
N ASP A 22 1.50 15.38 -16.19
CA ASP A 22 1.33 16.82 -16.40
C ASP A 22 2.21 17.31 -17.59
N LEU A 23 3.48 16.89 -17.64
CA LEU A 23 4.38 17.24 -18.75
C LEU A 23 3.86 16.72 -20.10
N ALA A 24 3.35 15.48 -20.15
CA ALA A 24 2.79 14.91 -21.37
C ALA A 24 1.53 15.65 -21.82
N ARG A 25 0.63 15.98 -20.89
CA ARG A 25 -0.57 16.78 -21.18
C ARG A 25 -0.24 18.19 -21.67
N ARG A 26 0.87 18.75 -21.23
CA ARG A 26 1.42 20.01 -21.75
C ARG A 26 2.10 19.88 -23.11
N GLY A 27 2.25 18.65 -23.66
CA GLY A 27 2.80 18.38 -24.99
C GLY A 27 4.31 18.24 -25.04
N LEU A 28 4.99 18.03 -23.92
CA LEU A 28 6.43 17.73 -23.88
C LEU A 28 6.69 16.23 -24.11
N ASP A 29 7.75 15.89 -24.85
CA ASP A 29 8.22 14.50 -25.00
C ASP A 29 8.89 14.07 -23.69
N ALA A 30 8.15 13.34 -22.86
CA ALA A 30 8.59 12.92 -21.54
C ALA A 30 8.74 11.39 -21.45
N VAL A 31 9.76 10.95 -20.69
CA VAL A 31 9.93 9.55 -20.30
C VAL A 31 10.09 9.47 -18.79
N LEU A 32 9.35 8.53 -18.18
CA LEU A 32 9.57 8.15 -16.80
C LEU A 32 10.39 6.87 -16.75
N VAL A 33 11.42 6.83 -15.90
CA VAL A 33 12.23 5.65 -15.59
C VAL A 33 12.08 5.28 -14.12
N GLU A 34 11.83 4.00 -13.85
CA GLU A 34 11.61 3.46 -12.50
C GLU A 34 12.41 2.17 -12.32
N LYS A 35 13.14 2.05 -11.20
CA LYS A 35 13.98 0.88 -10.93
C LYS A 35 13.21 -0.42 -10.73
N GLY A 36 12.00 -0.33 -10.20
CA GLY A 36 11.11 -1.48 -10.00
C GLY A 36 9.79 -1.34 -10.76
N ASN A 37 8.72 -1.82 -10.16
CA ASN A 37 7.36 -1.51 -10.61
C ASN A 37 6.96 -0.09 -10.20
N LEU A 38 5.97 0.48 -10.86
CA LEU A 38 5.32 1.69 -10.35
C LEU A 38 4.95 1.50 -8.88
N THR A 39 5.11 2.54 -8.08
CA THR A 39 4.87 2.51 -6.63
C THR A 39 5.83 1.66 -5.80
N HIS A 40 6.96 1.26 -6.35
CA HIS A 40 7.94 0.39 -5.67
C HIS A 40 8.38 0.95 -4.30
N GLY A 41 8.59 2.27 -4.19
CA GLY A 41 9.02 2.95 -2.97
C GLY A 41 7.90 3.26 -1.99
N THR A 42 8.00 4.42 -1.34
CA THR A 42 7.09 4.93 -0.28
C THR A 42 5.62 4.88 -0.67
N THR A 43 5.29 5.18 -1.92
CA THR A 43 3.91 5.25 -2.42
C THR A 43 3.16 3.92 -2.25
N GLY A 44 3.81 2.78 -2.54
CA GLY A 44 3.20 1.46 -2.38
C GLY A 44 3.27 0.90 -0.95
N ARG A 45 3.90 1.64 -0.03
CA ARG A 45 4.18 1.20 1.34
C ARG A 45 3.63 2.19 2.36
N MET A 46 2.36 2.58 2.20
CA MET A 46 1.64 3.50 3.06
C MET A 46 0.27 2.92 3.48
N HIS A 47 -0.38 3.55 4.45
CA HIS A 47 -1.69 3.10 4.94
C HIS A 47 -2.88 3.46 4.03
N GLY A 48 -2.69 4.20 2.94
CA GLY A 48 -3.75 4.53 1.99
C GLY A 48 -4.70 5.66 2.42
N LEU A 49 -4.30 6.55 3.32
CA LEU A 49 -5.13 7.68 3.74
C LEU A 49 -5.16 8.79 2.70
N LEU A 50 -6.35 9.18 2.27
CA LEU A 50 -6.62 10.45 1.59
C LEU A 50 -6.92 11.50 2.66
N HIS A 51 -5.93 12.34 2.96
CA HIS A 51 -6.03 13.33 4.03
C HIS A 51 -6.99 14.46 3.72
N SER A 52 -7.88 14.78 4.66
CA SER A 52 -8.60 16.06 4.68
C SER A 52 -7.77 17.21 5.23
N GLY A 53 -6.59 16.94 5.77
CA GLY A 53 -5.75 17.92 6.46
C GLY A 53 -5.92 17.96 7.98
N GLY A 54 -6.94 17.29 8.55
CA GLY A 54 -7.24 17.33 9.98
C GLY A 54 -6.07 16.90 10.87
N ARG A 55 -5.19 16.01 10.40
CA ARG A 55 -3.99 15.58 11.12
C ARG A 55 -3.00 16.74 11.33
N TYR A 56 -2.93 17.68 10.39
CA TYR A 56 -1.98 18.80 10.37
C TYR A 56 -2.57 20.12 10.91
N ALA A 57 -3.87 20.20 11.13
CA ALA A 57 -4.60 21.42 11.43
C ALA A 57 -4.10 22.20 12.68
N VAL A 58 -3.44 21.52 13.64
CA VAL A 58 -2.83 22.14 14.82
C VAL A 58 -1.40 22.59 14.56
N SER A 59 -0.57 21.70 14.00
CA SER A 59 0.88 21.91 13.91
C SER A 59 1.35 22.53 12.60
N ASP A 60 0.63 22.33 11.48
CA ASP A 60 1.02 22.77 10.14
C ASP A 60 -0.21 23.12 9.31
N GLN A 61 -0.73 24.33 9.52
CA GLN A 61 -1.96 24.78 8.84
C GLN A 61 -1.80 24.98 7.33
N LYS A 62 -0.58 25.22 6.84
CA LYS A 62 -0.32 25.28 5.39
C LYS A 62 -0.57 23.92 4.77
N SER A 63 0.08 22.88 5.27
CA SER A 63 -0.14 21.50 4.85
C SER A 63 -1.59 21.04 5.01
N ALA A 64 -2.30 21.50 6.05
CA ALA A 64 -3.70 21.18 6.25
C ALA A 64 -4.60 21.74 5.14
N LYS A 65 -4.39 23.00 4.72
CA LYS A 65 -5.13 23.64 3.63
C LYS A 65 -4.86 22.97 2.28
N GLU A 66 -3.59 22.74 1.96
CA GLU A 66 -3.20 22.03 0.74
C GLU A 66 -3.85 20.64 0.67
N CYS A 67 -3.89 19.91 1.80
CA CYS A 67 -4.53 18.60 1.85
C CYS A 67 -6.03 18.67 1.56
N ILE A 68 -6.79 19.60 2.14
CA ILE A 68 -8.24 19.67 1.90
C ILE A 68 -8.56 20.13 0.47
N GLU A 69 -7.75 20.98 -0.12
CA GLU A 69 -7.88 21.40 -1.50
C GLU A 69 -7.66 20.21 -2.45
N GLU A 70 -6.53 19.51 -2.31
CA GLU A 70 -6.22 18.34 -3.14
C GLU A 70 -7.11 17.14 -2.85
N ASN A 71 -7.60 16.95 -1.63
CA ASN A 71 -8.60 15.94 -1.30
C ASN A 71 -9.88 16.11 -2.15
N ARG A 72 -10.36 17.35 -2.33
CA ARG A 72 -11.51 17.67 -3.17
C ARG A 72 -11.21 17.38 -4.63
N VAL A 73 -10.05 17.83 -5.13
CA VAL A 73 -9.64 17.58 -6.52
C VAL A 73 -9.55 16.08 -6.81
N LEU A 74 -8.89 15.30 -5.93
CA LEU A 74 -8.72 13.86 -6.14
C LEU A 74 -10.04 13.07 -6.12
N ARG A 75 -11.03 13.51 -5.35
CA ARG A 75 -12.37 12.92 -5.37
C ARG A 75 -13.06 13.12 -6.72
N ASP A 76 -12.79 14.23 -7.39
CA ASP A 76 -13.37 14.53 -8.70
C ASP A 76 -12.59 13.82 -9.83
N ILE A 77 -11.26 13.97 -9.87
CA ILE A 77 -10.46 13.46 -10.99
C ILE A 77 -10.05 11.99 -10.87
N ALA A 78 -10.07 11.42 -9.66
CA ALA A 78 -9.60 10.07 -9.36
C ALA A 78 -10.66 9.27 -8.57
N ALA A 79 -11.94 9.49 -8.82
CA ALA A 79 -13.06 8.93 -8.06
C ALA A 79 -12.99 7.39 -7.91
N HIS A 80 -12.59 6.66 -8.96
CA HIS A 80 -12.45 5.21 -8.94
C HIS A 80 -11.26 4.72 -8.09
N CYS A 81 -10.33 5.61 -7.70
CA CYS A 81 -9.22 5.31 -6.80
C CYS A 81 -9.55 5.58 -5.34
N VAL A 82 -10.65 6.29 -5.05
CA VAL A 82 -11.01 6.76 -3.71
C VAL A 82 -12.17 5.96 -3.15
N GLU A 83 -12.06 5.56 -1.89
CA GLU A 83 -13.16 5.03 -1.09
C GLU A 83 -13.63 6.10 -0.11
N GLU A 84 -14.92 6.47 -0.20
CA GLU A 84 -15.57 7.52 0.57
C GLU A 84 -15.88 7.06 2.01
N THR A 85 -14.83 6.85 2.79
CA THR A 85 -14.94 6.31 4.16
C THR A 85 -15.31 7.37 5.19
N GLY A 86 -15.03 8.64 4.89
CA GLY A 86 -14.97 9.65 5.94
C GLY A 86 -13.84 9.39 6.93
N GLY A 87 -13.79 10.18 7.99
CA GLY A 87 -12.83 10.03 9.06
C GLY A 87 -13.33 10.59 10.38
N MET A 88 -12.70 10.20 11.48
CA MET A 88 -12.95 10.77 12.79
C MET A 88 -11.71 10.80 13.66
N PHE A 89 -11.57 11.89 14.45
CA PHE A 89 -10.62 11.97 15.57
C PHE A 89 -11.37 11.69 16.87
N VAL A 90 -11.10 10.52 17.45
CA VAL A 90 -11.81 9.98 18.62
C VAL A 90 -11.13 10.42 19.89
N LYS A 91 -11.93 10.97 20.84
CA LYS A 91 -11.47 11.36 22.18
C LYS A 91 -11.94 10.34 23.22
N ARG A 92 -10.98 9.83 24.00
CA ARG A 92 -11.21 9.00 25.20
C ARG A 92 -11.07 9.86 26.47
N PRO A 93 -11.47 9.34 27.65
CA PRO A 93 -11.40 10.11 28.92
C PRO A 93 -10.01 10.64 29.28
N GLU A 94 -8.95 9.89 28.96
CA GLU A 94 -7.57 10.27 29.23
C GLU A 94 -7.00 11.32 28.26
N ASP A 95 -7.64 11.52 27.10
CA ASP A 95 -7.19 12.48 26.09
C ASP A 95 -7.56 13.92 26.49
N SER A 96 -6.70 14.88 26.15
CA SER A 96 -6.85 16.28 26.52
C SER A 96 -8.07 16.93 25.89
N GLU A 97 -8.91 17.55 26.72
CA GLU A 97 -10.02 18.39 26.24
C GLU A 97 -9.51 19.66 25.53
N GLU A 98 -8.41 20.23 26.01
CA GLU A 98 -7.79 21.41 25.41
C GLU A 98 -7.31 21.11 23.98
N TYR A 99 -6.61 19.98 23.79
CA TYR A 99 -6.17 19.54 22.47
C TYR A 99 -7.33 19.24 21.52
N PHE A 100 -8.43 18.65 22.03
CA PHE A 100 -9.64 18.45 21.24
C PHE A 100 -10.20 19.77 20.70
N GLN A 101 -10.28 20.80 21.54
CA GLN A 101 -10.76 22.12 21.12
C GLN A 101 -9.79 22.79 20.13
N GLU A 102 -8.49 22.70 20.40
CA GLU A 102 -7.45 23.20 19.51
C GLU A 102 -7.53 22.53 18.12
N LYS A 103 -7.69 21.21 18.08
CA LYS A 103 -7.90 20.44 16.84
C LYS A 103 -9.14 20.91 16.08
N LEU A 104 -10.26 21.07 16.78
CA LEU A 104 -11.52 21.54 16.19
C LEU A 104 -11.39 22.95 15.59
N GLU A 105 -10.78 23.87 16.31
CA GLU A 105 -10.57 25.25 15.84
C GLU A 105 -9.54 25.30 14.70
N GLY A 106 -8.48 24.50 14.77
CA GLY A 106 -7.50 24.34 13.69
C GLY A 106 -8.13 23.86 12.40
N CYS A 107 -8.96 22.82 12.46
CA CYS A 107 -9.70 22.33 11.29
C CYS A 107 -10.59 23.41 10.67
N LYS A 108 -11.35 24.15 11.47
CA LYS A 108 -12.19 25.27 10.99
C LYS A 108 -11.37 26.39 10.35
N ALA A 109 -10.21 26.72 10.93
CA ALA A 109 -9.30 27.74 10.41
C ALA A 109 -8.67 27.35 9.05
N CYS A 110 -8.66 26.05 8.75
CA CYS A 110 -8.17 25.50 7.49
C CYS A 110 -9.29 25.17 6.49
N ASP A 111 -10.53 25.61 6.71
CA ASP A 111 -11.71 25.33 5.85
C ASP A 111 -12.01 23.82 5.68
N ILE A 112 -11.62 23.02 6.68
CA ILE A 112 -11.95 21.58 6.71
C ILE A 112 -13.34 21.44 7.30
N PRO A 113 -14.30 20.82 6.58
CA PRO A 113 -15.63 20.54 7.12
C PRO A 113 -15.54 19.59 8.31
N VAL A 114 -16.08 19.99 9.45
CA VAL A 114 -16.05 19.18 10.68
C VAL A 114 -17.40 19.17 11.39
N GLU A 115 -17.73 18.01 11.96
CA GLU A 115 -18.88 17.77 12.83
C GLU A 115 -18.41 17.20 14.16
N VAL A 116 -18.83 17.80 15.28
CA VAL A 116 -18.59 17.18 16.61
C VAL A 116 -19.75 16.26 16.91
N ILE A 117 -19.44 15.00 17.15
CA ILE A 117 -20.41 13.94 17.51
C ILE A 117 -20.10 13.39 18.89
N ASP A 118 -21.12 13.00 19.64
CA ASP A 118 -20.94 12.34 20.95
C ASP A 118 -20.50 10.88 20.80
N GLY A 119 -20.08 10.26 21.91
CA GLY A 119 -19.58 8.89 21.89
C GLY A 119 -20.63 7.85 21.52
N GLU A 120 -21.92 8.10 21.73
CA GLU A 120 -23.00 7.21 21.29
C GLU A 120 -23.13 7.22 19.77
N GLU A 121 -23.13 8.41 19.17
CA GLU A 121 -23.15 8.57 17.71
C GLU A 121 -21.87 8.03 17.06
N ALA A 122 -20.69 8.26 17.65
CA ALA A 122 -19.44 7.69 17.18
C ALA A 122 -19.49 6.16 17.12
N ARG A 123 -19.96 5.51 18.22
CA ARG A 123 -20.15 4.05 18.26
C ARG A 123 -21.29 3.55 17.37
N ARG A 124 -22.27 4.39 17.06
CA ARG A 124 -23.31 4.02 16.10
C ARG A 124 -22.75 3.97 14.66
N ARG A 125 -21.85 4.90 14.32
CA ARG A 125 -21.13 4.90 13.04
C ARG A 125 -20.09 3.78 12.98
N GLU A 126 -19.35 3.58 14.09
CA GLU A 126 -18.31 2.54 14.22
C GLU A 126 -18.56 1.65 15.45
N PRO A 127 -19.28 0.53 15.28
CA PRO A 127 -19.74 -0.30 16.40
C PRO A 127 -18.61 -0.97 17.21
N TYR A 128 -17.42 -1.10 16.65
CA TYR A 128 -16.27 -1.72 17.32
C TYR A 128 -15.43 -0.73 18.13
N LEU A 129 -15.76 0.56 18.13
CA LEU A 129 -15.08 1.55 18.99
C LEU A 129 -15.23 1.18 20.48
N ALA A 130 -14.20 1.51 21.24
CA ALA A 130 -14.18 1.35 22.70
C ALA A 130 -15.39 2.03 23.36
N ARG A 131 -15.91 1.41 24.43
CA ARG A 131 -17.15 1.86 25.10
C ARG A 131 -17.02 3.19 25.80
N ASP A 132 -15.81 3.56 26.16
CA ASP A 132 -15.46 4.78 26.90
C ASP A 132 -15.16 5.99 25.98
N VAL A 133 -15.32 5.84 24.68
CA VAL A 133 -15.26 6.98 23.75
C VAL A 133 -16.28 8.04 24.15
N GLU A 134 -15.81 9.26 24.44
CA GLU A 134 -16.63 10.39 24.90
C GLU A 134 -17.25 11.15 23.74
N LYS A 135 -16.46 11.43 22.70
CA LYS A 135 -16.85 12.20 21.50
C LYS A 135 -15.83 12.06 20.39
N ALA A 136 -16.19 12.55 19.21
CA ALA A 136 -15.27 12.61 18.07
C ALA A 136 -15.48 13.87 17.23
N ILE A 137 -14.45 14.23 16.45
CA ILE A 137 -14.53 15.20 15.35
C ILE A 137 -14.60 14.40 14.07
N ALA A 138 -15.76 14.38 13.42
CA ALA A 138 -15.93 13.77 12.09
C ALA A 138 -15.50 14.77 11.01
N LEU A 139 -14.83 14.27 9.95
CA LEU A 139 -14.24 15.07 8.90
C LEU A 139 -14.12 14.26 7.58
N PRO A 140 -13.85 14.90 6.42
CA PRO A 140 -13.88 14.23 5.12
C PRO A 140 -12.53 13.57 4.75
N ASP A 141 -11.94 12.77 5.64
CA ASP A 141 -10.89 11.84 5.23
C ASP A 141 -11.45 10.79 4.26
N GLY A 142 -10.61 10.03 3.60
CA GLY A 142 -10.97 8.93 2.73
C GLY A 142 -9.87 7.89 2.68
N ALA A 143 -10.13 6.74 2.07
CA ALA A 143 -9.09 5.82 1.68
C ALA A 143 -8.81 5.95 0.18
N VAL A 144 -7.54 5.84 -0.20
CA VAL A 144 -7.10 5.90 -1.60
C VAL A 144 -6.26 4.67 -1.93
N ASP A 145 -6.50 4.07 -3.08
CA ASP A 145 -5.65 3.02 -3.63
C ASP A 145 -4.45 3.66 -4.36
N PRO A 146 -3.25 3.66 -3.77
CA PRO A 146 -2.09 4.34 -4.34
C PRO A 146 -1.60 3.64 -5.61
N PHE A 147 -1.83 2.34 -5.75
CA PHE A 147 -1.43 1.57 -6.91
C PHE A 147 -2.26 1.98 -8.13
N ARG A 148 -3.58 1.95 -7.98
CA ARG A 148 -4.51 2.35 -9.02
C ARG A 148 -4.31 3.81 -9.42
N LEU A 149 -4.10 4.69 -8.44
CA LEU A 149 -3.83 6.11 -8.68
C LEU A 149 -2.61 6.30 -9.59
N CYS A 150 -1.48 5.65 -9.31
CA CYS A 150 -0.26 5.78 -10.10
C CYS A 150 -0.39 5.12 -11.47
N VAL A 151 -1.03 3.95 -11.55
CA VAL A 151 -1.29 3.26 -12.84
C VAL A 151 -2.17 4.12 -13.74
N SER A 152 -3.21 4.75 -13.21
CA SER A 152 -4.10 5.63 -13.99
C SER A 152 -3.39 6.91 -14.44
N ASN A 153 -2.53 7.52 -13.60
CA ASN A 153 -1.69 8.65 -14.03
C ASN A 153 -0.73 8.24 -15.17
N ALA A 154 -0.09 7.07 -15.06
CA ALA A 154 0.80 6.55 -16.09
C ALA A 154 0.06 6.19 -17.39
N ALA A 155 -1.18 5.71 -17.29
CA ALA A 155 -2.04 5.44 -18.45
C ALA A 155 -2.38 6.75 -19.19
N ASP A 156 -2.86 7.78 -18.48
CA ASP A 156 -3.15 9.10 -19.06
C ASP A 156 -1.88 9.72 -19.68
N ALA A 157 -0.74 9.60 -19.03
CA ALA A 157 0.52 10.06 -19.59
C ALA A 157 0.86 9.38 -20.93
N ARG A 158 0.66 8.05 -21.03
CA ARG A 158 0.88 7.28 -22.28
C ARG A 158 -0.08 7.71 -23.39
N GLU A 159 -1.35 7.96 -23.08
CA GLU A 159 -2.34 8.47 -24.03
C GLU A 159 -1.93 9.82 -24.61
N HIS A 160 -1.17 10.62 -23.84
CA HIS A 160 -0.63 11.90 -24.26
C HIS A 160 0.81 11.81 -24.80
N GLY A 161 1.32 10.59 -25.08
CA GLY A 161 2.57 10.34 -25.77
C GLY A 161 3.80 10.11 -24.89
N ALA A 162 3.68 10.15 -23.56
CA ALA A 162 4.78 9.81 -22.66
C ALA A 162 5.13 8.32 -22.71
N ARG A 163 6.34 8.02 -22.29
CA ARG A 163 6.83 6.65 -22.14
C ARG A 163 7.10 6.35 -20.68
N ILE A 164 6.73 5.15 -20.26
CA ILE A 164 6.91 4.67 -18.88
C ILE A 164 7.76 3.40 -18.96
N GLU A 165 8.97 3.47 -18.43
CA GLU A 165 9.93 2.38 -18.41
C GLU A 165 10.15 1.93 -16.96
N THR A 166 9.63 0.76 -16.63
CA THR A 166 9.81 0.08 -15.34
C THR A 166 10.97 -0.92 -15.43
N HIS A 167 11.55 -1.31 -14.30
CA HIS A 167 12.74 -2.17 -14.23
C HIS A 167 13.92 -1.58 -15.03
N ALA A 168 14.07 -0.26 -14.93
CA ALA A 168 15.10 0.54 -15.58
C ALA A 168 15.75 1.48 -14.54
N PRO A 169 16.55 0.95 -13.60
CA PRO A 169 17.27 1.76 -12.63
C PRO A 169 18.21 2.74 -13.35
N VAL A 170 18.22 3.98 -12.87
CA VAL A 170 19.23 4.97 -13.26
C VAL A 170 20.53 4.58 -12.58
N THR A 171 21.58 4.42 -13.37
CA THR A 171 22.94 4.07 -12.92
C THR A 171 23.87 5.27 -12.87
N ASP A 172 23.60 6.31 -13.66
CA ASP A 172 24.35 7.56 -13.65
C ASP A 172 23.52 8.74 -14.18
N VAL A 173 23.91 9.96 -13.80
CA VAL A 173 23.40 11.23 -14.34
C VAL A 173 24.45 11.83 -15.25
N LEU A 174 24.09 12.02 -16.52
CA LEU A 174 25.01 12.50 -17.55
C LEU A 174 25.23 14.01 -17.42
N VAL A 175 26.46 14.40 -17.09
CA VAL A 175 26.87 15.80 -16.98
C VAL A 175 27.91 16.15 -18.06
N GLU A 176 27.59 17.14 -18.88
CA GLU A 176 28.49 17.65 -19.93
C GLU A 176 28.61 19.17 -19.83
N ASP A 177 29.83 19.69 -19.92
CA ASP A 177 30.12 21.13 -19.86
C ASP A 177 29.49 21.87 -18.66
N GLY A 178 29.28 21.16 -17.52
CA GLY A 178 28.69 21.69 -16.29
C GLY A 178 27.16 21.79 -16.32
N ALA A 179 26.50 21.05 -17.20
CA ALA A 179 25.03 20.91 -17.22
C ALA A 179 24.62 19.46 -17.28
N VAL A 180 23.46 19.13 -16.70
CA VAL A 180 22.84 17.80 -16.82
C VAL A 180 22.21 17.69 -18.22
N VAL A 181 22.53 16.60 -18.94
CA VAL A 181 22.10 16.37 -20.34
C VAL A 181 21.33 15.05 -20.50
N GLY A 182 21.07 14.32 -19.41
CA GLY A 182 20.33 13.07 -19.44
C GLY A 182 20.70 12.13 -18.30
N VAL A 183 20.33 10.86 -18.46
CA VAL A 183 20.62 9.78 -17.51
C VAL A 183 21.11 8.54 -18.25
N GLU A 184 21.89 7.70 -17.56
CA GLU A 184 22.16 6.33 -17.96
C GLU A 184 21.22 5.40 -17.20
N VAL A 185 20.62 4.44 -17.91
CA VAL A 185 19.75 3.42 -17.30
C VAL A 185 20.25 2.03 -17.65
N GLU A 186 20.12 1.09 -16.74
CA GLU A 186 20.34 -0.34 -16.98
C GLU A 186 18.99 -1.04 -17.04
N HIS A 187 18.72 -1.77 -18.13
CA HIS A 187 17.50 -2.57 -18.24
C HIS A 187 17.72 -3.91 -17.51
N GLU A 188 17.04 -4.09 -16.39
CA GLU A 188 17.19 -5.28 -15.57
C GLU A 188 16.81 -6.56 -16.33
N THR A 189 17.57 -7.62 -16.05
CA THR A 189 17.28 -8.97 -16.53
C THR A 189 16.32 -9.66 -15.58
N GLY A 190 15.33 -10.36 -16.10
CA GLY A 190 14.49 -11.25 -15.28
C GLY A 190 13.31 -11.79 -16.06
N PRO A 191 12.88 -13.01 -15.77
CA PRO A 191 11.61 -13.51 -16.24
C PRO A 191 10.49 -12.66 -15.64
N GLY A 192 9.51 -12.32 -16.44
CA GLY A 192 8.39 -11.50 -16.00
C GLY A 192 8.54 -10.00 -16.21
N LYS A 193 9.74 -9.52 -16.48
CA LYS A 193 9.95 -8.08 -16.69
C LYS A 193 9.65 -7.71 -18.14
N ARG A 194 8.76 -6.74 -18.34
CA ARG A 194 8.51 -6.15 -19.65
C ARG A 194 9.68 -5.24 -19.98
N VAL A 195 10.74 -5.84 -20.49
CA VAL A 195 11.92 -5.10 -20.93
C VAL A 195 11.61 -4.59 -22.34
N HIS A 196 11.50 -3.29 -22.50
CA HIS A 196 11.35 -2.68 -23.82
C HIS A 196 12.61 -2.87 -24.69
N ARG A 197 13.69 -3.37 -24.11
CA ARG A 197 14.99 -3.66 -24.73
C ARG A 197 15.61 -4.97 -24.24
N GLU A 198 16.72 -5.38 -24.83
CA GLU A 198 17.44 -6.59 -24.40
C GLU A 198 17.94 -6.42 -22.97
N PRO A 199 17.65 -7.39 -22.09
CA PRO A 199 18.04 -7.35 -20.68
C PRO A 199 19.55 -7.20 -20.48
N GLY A 200 19.96 -6.46 -19.43
CA GLY A 200 21.38 -6.19 -19.12
C GLY A 200 22.05 -5.21 -20.08
N THR A 201 21.26 -4.47 -20.87
CA THR A 201 21.79 -3.41 -21.72
C THR A 201 21.71 -2.07 -21.02
N THR A 202 22.81 -1.30 -21.08
CA THR A 202 22.85 0.09 -20.65
C THR A 202 22.41 0.99 -21.78
N GLU A 203 21.62 2.01 -21.49
CA GLU A 203 21.15 3.02 -22.44
C GLU A 203 21.34 4.43 -21.88
N GLU A 204 21.89 5.34 -22.70
CA GLU A 204 21.84 6.77 -22.43
C GLU A 204 20.54 7.37 -22.97
N ILE A 205 19.77 8.02 -22.09
CA ILE A 205 18.58 8.79 -22.44
C ILE A 205 18.94 10.27 -22.28
N ARG A 206 19.16 10.94 -23.41
CA ARG A 206 19.48 12.36 -23.43
C ARG A 206 18.22 13.21 -23.31
N ALA A 207 18.27 14.23 -22.45
CA ALA A 207 17.16 15.12 -22.18
C ALA A 207 17.60 16.58 -22.09
N ARG A 208 16.67 17.49 -22.32
CA ARG A 208 16.87 18.91 -22.05
C ARG A 208 16.76 19.24 -20.56
N HIS A 209 16.03 18.39 -19.82
CA HIS A 209 15.86 18.51 -18.38
C HIS A 209 15.64 17.15 -17.72
N VAL A 210 16.18 16.96 -16.52
CA VAL A 210 15.98 15.77 -15.67
C VAL A 210 15.23 16.18 -14.40
N VAL A 211 14.13 15.50 -14.12
CA VAL A 211 13.36 15.66 -12.89
C VAL A 211 13.66 14.49 -11.96
N ASN A 212 14.28 14.76 -10.83
CA ASN A 212 14.46 13.78 -9.76
C ASN A 212 13.22 13.77 -8.84
N ALA A 213 12.37 12.74 -8.97
CA ALA A 213 11.17 12.49 -8.19
C ALA A 213 11.25 11.16 -7.41
N THR A 214 12.46 10.77 -6.99
CA THR A 214 12.75 9.45 -6.40
C THR A 214 12.44 9.35 -4.90
N GLY A 215 11.85 10.38 -4.31
CA GLY A 215 11.40 10.36 -2.93
C GLY A 215 12.54 10.09 -1.94
N ALA A 216 12.51 8.98 -1.20
CA ALA A 216 13.52 8.65 -0.21
C ALA A 216 14.93 8.42 -0.81
N TRP A 217 15.02 8.16 -2.12
CA TRP A 217 16.28 7.99 -2.87
C TRP A 217 16.74 9.26 -3.59
N ALA A 218 16.13 10.42 -3.28
CA ALA A 218 16.49 11.66 -3.98
C ALA A 218 17.95 12.06 -3.75
N GLY A 219 18.51 11.75 -2.59
CA GLY A 219 19.93 11.93 -2.29
C GLY A 219 20.84 11.07 -3.17
N ASN A 220 20.49 9.80 -3.39
CA ASN A 220 21.29 8.90 -4.23
C ASN A 220 21.41 9.41 -5.68
N VAL A 221 20.29 9.87 -6.26
CA VAL A 221 20.29 10.45 -7.61
C VAL A 221 21.01 11.82 -7.63
N GLY A 222 20.88 12.62 -6.56
CA GLY A 222 21.66 13.84 -6.38
C GLY A 222 23.17 13.59 -6.39
N GLU A 223 23.62 12.56 -5.65
CA GLU A 223 25.04 12.17 -5.59
C GLU A 223 25.60 11.78 -6.97
N MET A 224 24.82 11.05 -7.81
CA MET A 224 25.20 10.73 -9.20
C MET A 224 25.43 12.00 -10.03
N ALA A 225 24.68 13.06 -9.78
CA ALA A 225 24.85 14.37 -10.43
C ALA A 225 25.95 15.24 -9.77
N GLY A 226 26.49 14.83 -8.63
CA GLY A 226 27.47 15.59 -7.85
C GLY A 226 26.86 16.71 -7.01
N VAL A 227 25.55 16.64 -6.70
CA VAL A 227 24.83 17.58 -5.85
C VAL A 227 24.32 16.91 -4.58
N ASP A 228 24.22 17.66 -3.50
CA ASP A 228 23.74 17.17 -2.22
C ASP A 228 22.22 17.42 -2.07
N VAL A 229 21.46 16.36 -1.84
CA VAL A 229 20.03 16.42 -1.49
C VAL A 229 19.83 15.67 -0.17
N GLU A 230 19.84 16.43 0.92
CA GLU A 230 19.84 15.93 2.28
C GLU A 230 18.44 15.43 2.69
N VAL A 231 18.10 14.18 2.28
CA VAL A 231 16.88 13.49 2.73
C VAL A 231 17.16 12.83 4.08
N ARG A 232 16.21 12.95 5.01
CA ARG A 232 16.20 12.21 6.29
C ARG A 232 15.16 11.08 6.18
N PRO A 233 15.57 9.88 5.78
CA PRO A 233 14.65 8.77 5.61
C PRO A 233 14.08 8.32 6.97
N SER A 234 12.74 8.22 7.06
CA SER A 234 12.07 7.73 8.26
C SER A 234 11.17 6.55 7.91
N LYS A 235 11.49 5.37 8.47
CA LYS A 235 10.66 4.18 8.28
C LYS A 235 9.43 4.21 9.17
N GLY A 236 8.39 3.47 8.77
CA GLY A 236 7.22 3.22 9.59
C GLY A 236 6.50 1.96 9.14
N VAL A 237 6.04 1.18 10.13
CA VAL A 237 5.32 -0.06 9.90
C VAL A 237 3.85 0.20 9.55
N MET A 238 3.31 -0.61 8.65
CA MET A 238 1.87 -0.78 8.42
C MET A 238 1.51 -2.24 8.64
N THR A 239 0.50 -2.50 9.48
CA THR A 239 0.01 -3.84 9.78
C THR A 239 -1.39 -4.02 9.22
N VAL A 240 -1.58 -5.02 8.37
CA VAL A 240 -2.85 -5.31 7.69
C VAL A 240 -3.61 -6.37 8.46
N MET A 241 -4.84 -6.04 8.87
CA MET A 241 -5.73 -6.95 9.60
C MET A 241 -6.63 -7.72 8.64
N ASN A 242 -6.99 -8.95 9.03
CA ASN A 242 -7.77 -9.88 8.21
C ASN A 242 -9.23 -9.45 7.96
N THR A 243 -9.74 -8.55 8.77
CA THR A 243 -11.13 -8.10 8.69
C THR A 243 -11.17 -6.57 8.71
N ARG A 244 -12.21 -6.03 8.11
CA ARG A 244 -12.51 -4.61 8.14
C ARG A 244 -13.25 -4.31 9.44
N GLN A 245 -12.50 -4.00 10.52
CA GLN A 245 -13.06 -3.67 11.82
C GLN A 245 -13.70 -2.28 11.86
N VAL A 246 -13.31 -1.39 10.98
CA VAL A 246 -13.87 -0.04 10.87
C VAL A 246 -14.25 0.26 9.43
N ASP A 247 -15.30 1.04 9.21
CA ASP A 247 -15.73 1.53 7.91
C ASP A 247 -15.31 2.98 7.66
N THR A 248 -14.97 3.69 8.72
CA THR A 248 -14.49 5.08 8.73
C THR A 248 -13.02 5.12 9.13
N VAL A 249 -12.22 6.03 8.59
CA VAL A 249 -10.85 6.25 9.12
C VAL A 249 -10.93 6.69 10.58
N VAL A 250 -10.27 5.98 11.48
CA VAL A 250 -10.25 6.28 12.90
C VAL A 250 -8.87 6.77 13.32
N ASN A 251 -8.81 7.99 13.85
CA ASN A 251 -7.62 8.57 14.44
C ASN A 251 -7.87 8.81 15.94
N ARG A 252 -6.83 8.70 16.78
CA ARG A 252 -6.89 9.16 18.16
C ARG A 252 -6.73 10.69 18.23
N CYS A 253 -7.55 11.36 19.03
CA CYS A 253 -7.50 12.82 19.21
C CYS A 253 -6.46 13.22 20.26
N ARG A 254 -5.17 13.07 19.91
CA ARG A 254 -4.01 13.44 20.70
C ARG A 254 -2.92 14.08 19.81
N PRO A 255 -1.87 14.71 20.36
CA PRO A 255 -0.68 15.09 19.59
C PRO A 255 -0.16 13.89 18.78
N LYS A 256 0.47 14.17 17.62
CA LYS A 256 1.02 13.12 16.74
C LYS A 256 1.91 12.17 17.56
N GLY A 257 1.78 10.90 17.31
CA GLY A 257 2.58 9.84 17.91
C GLY A 257 2.46 8.57 17.09
N ASP A 258 3.14 7.53 17.53
CA ASP A 258 3.06 6.22 16.92
C ASP A 258 1.69 5.57 17.14
N ALA A 259 1.32 4.68 16.23
CA ALA A 259 0.11 3.87 16.32
C ALA A 259 -1.16 4.68 16.62
N ASP A 260 -1.49 5.65 15.80
CA ASP A 260 -2.62 6.54 16.06
C ASP A 260 -3.69 6.57 14.96
N ILE A 261 -3.60 5.69 13.95
CA ILE A 261 -4.56 5.64 12.84
C ILE A 261 -4.93 4.21 12.40
N ILE A 262 -6.20 4.02 12.10
CA ILE A 262 -6.76 2.83 11.46
C ILE A 262 -7.44 3.28 10.17
N VAL A 263 -6.99 2.76 9.02
CA VAL A 263 -7.54 3.08 7.70
C VAL A 263 -8.26 1.86 7.15
N PRO A 264 -9.59 1.92 6.93
CA PRO A 264 -10.30 0.86 6.22
C PRO A 264 -9.86 0.83 4.76
N HIS A 265 -9.67 -0.36 4.22
CA HIS A 265 -9.26 -0.52 2.84
C HIS A 265 -9.83 -1.81 2.25
N GLU A 266 -10.81 -1.68 1.35
CA GLU A 266 -11.49 -2.80 0.72
C GLU A 266 -12.06 -3.83 1.74
N THR A 267 -11.46 -5.01 1.91
CA THR A 267 -11.91 -6.07 2.84
C THR A 267 -11.17 -6.08 4.17
N ALA A 268 -10.20 -5.21 4.35
CA ALA A 268 -9.27 -5.18 5.46
C ALA A 268 -9.24 -3.82 6.15
N CYS A 269 -8.47 -3.67 7.18
CA CYS A 269 -8.00 -2.37 7.65
C CYS A 269 -6.48 -2.39 7.85
N ILE A 270 -5.87 -1.21 7.74
CA ILE A 270 -4.44 -1.01 7.88
C ILE A 270 -4.20 -0.17 9.12
N LEU A 271 -3.40 -0.71 10.03
CA LEU A 271 -2.92 -0.02 11.23
C LEU A 271 -1.63 0.71 10.89
N GLY A 272 -1.46 1.92 11.36
CA GLY A 272 -0.24 2.69 11.12
C GLY A 272 -0.04 3.77 12.17
N THR A 273 1.13 4.23 12.34
CA THR A 273 2.45 3.80 11.86
C THR A 273 3.48 4.20 12.91
N THR A 274 4.68 3.61 12.90
CA THR A 274 5.84 4.10 13.64
C THR A 274 6.56 5.21 12.89
N ASP A 275 7.53 5.87 13.54
CA ASP A 275 8.36 6.94 12.93
C ASP A 275 9.80 6.79 13.44
N GLU A 276 10.62 5.97 12.73
CA GLU A 276 12.00 5.65 13.09
C GLU A 276 12.96 6.12 11.99
N GLU A 277 13.93 6.95 12.31
CA GLU A 277 14.96 7.40 11.36
C GLU A 277 15.88 6.25 10.96
N VAL A 278 16.21 6.14 9.67
CA VAL A 278 17.09 5.12 9.11
C VAL A 278 18.13 5.77 8.22
N ASP A 279 19.31 5.11 8.12
CA ASP A 279 20.40 5.63 7.28
C ASP A 279 20.19 5.33 5.79
N ASP A 280 19.56 4.18 5.47
CA ASP A 280 19.35 3.71 4.10
C ASP A 280 17.86 3.40 3.88
N PRO A 281 17.23 3.91 2.82
CA PRO A 281 15.84 3.61 2.51
C PRO A 281 15.59 2.18 1.99
N GLU A 282 16.61 1.38 1.71
CA GLU A 282 16.50 -0.02 1.26
C GLU A 282 16.95 -1.03 2.30
N ASP A 283 17.96 -0.68 3.13
CA ASP A 283 18.52 -1.57 4.15
C ASP A 283 18.22 -1.03 5.55
N TYR A 284 17.14 -1.51 6.14
CA TYR A 284 16.69 -1.15 7.48
C TYR A 284 16.08 -2.36 8.20
N PRO A 285 16.17 -2.43 9.55
CA PRO A 285 15.59 -3.53 10.30
C PRO A 285 14.04 -3.49 10.25
N GLU A 286 13.42 -4.63 9.95
CA GLU A 286 11.99 -4.88 10.07
C GLU A 286 11.74 -5.58 11.42
N GLU A 287 11.23 -4.86 12.43
CA GLU A 287 11.20 -5.31 13.80
C GLU A 287 9.78 -5.67 14.28
N GLU A 288 9.66 -6.80 15.00
CA GLU A 288 8.36 -7.31 15.49
C GLU A 288 7.72 -6.38 16.51
N TRP A 289 8.52 -5.69 17.35
CA TRP A 289 7.98 -4.77 18.36
C TRP A 289 7.15 -3.63 17.73
N GLU A 290 7.46 -3.21 16.51
CA GLU A 290 6.68 -2.20 15.81
C GLU A 290 5.27 -2.72 15.46
N VAL A 291 5.16 -4.00 15.08
CA VAL A 291 3.88 -4.65 14.81
C VAL A 291 3.05 -4.80 16.08
N ASP A 292 3.68 -5.23 17.17
CA ASP A 292 3.03 -5.37 18.47
C ASP A 292 2.52 -4.03 18.99
N LEU A 293 3.32 -2.96 18.86
CA LEU A 293 2.94 -1.59 19.24
C LEU A 293 1.67 -1.14 18.49
N MET A 294 1.56 -1.43 17.17
CA MET A 294 0.36 -1.10 16.39
C MET A 294 -0.88 -1.78 16.96
N ILE A 295 -0.80 -3.07 17.24
CA ILE A 295 -1.94 -3.85 17.73
C ILE A 295 -2.30 -3.41 19.15
N GLU A 296 -1.33 -3.32 20.06
CA GLU A 296 -1.53 -2.95 21.46
C GLU A 296 -2.19 -1.56 21.57
N THR A 297 -1.59 -0.55 20.93
CA THR A 297 -2.05 0.83 21.05
C THR A 297 -3.41 1.06 20.40
N LEU A 298 -3.64 0.49 19.21
CA LEU A 298 -4.90 0.72 18.48
C LEU A 298 -6.05 -0.15 19.01
N SER A 299 -5.76 -1.24 19.73
CA SER A 299 -6.77 -2.02 20.48
C SER A 299 -7.42 -1.19 21.60
N GLU A 300 -6.75 -0.14 22.08
CA GLU A 300 -7.38 0.82 22.99
C GLU A 300 -8.56 1.55 22.34
N LEU A 301 -8.50 1.84 21.03
CA LEU A 301 -9.60 2.48 20.30
C LEU A 301 -10.62 1.48 19.78
N VAL A 302 -10.13 0.33 19.28
CA VAL A 302 -10.93 -0.73 18.67
C VAL A 302 -10.53 -2.06 19.30
N PRO A 303 -11.12 -2.44 20.46
CA PRO A 303 -10.72 -3.63 21.23
C PRO A 303 -10.74 -4.94 20.44
N ALA A 304 -11.54 -5.03 19.37
CA ALA A 304 -11.60 -6.19 18.51
C ALA A 304 -10.28 -6.48 17.74
N LEU A 305 -9.35 -5.54 17.70
CA LEU A 305 -8.04 -5.71 17.05
C LEU A 305 -7.13 -6.66 17.83
N GLU A 306 -7.26 -6.73 19.17
CA GLU A 306 -6.44 -7.60 20.04
C GLU A 306 -6.54 -9.08 19.65
N ASP A 307 -7.75 -9.54 19.35
CA ASP A 307 -8.03 -10.91 18.94
C ASP A 307 -8.10 -11.11 17.42
N ALA A 308 -7.91 -10.03 16.63
CA ALA A 308 -8.04 -10.09 15.21
C ALA A 308 -6.79 -10.71 14.56
N ARG A 309 -7.02 -11.48 13.49
CA ARG A 309 -5.93 -12.08 12.73
C ARG A 309 -5.21 -11.04 11.88
N THR A 310 -3.90 -11.00 11.96
CA THR A 310 -3.06 -10.26 11.01
C THR A 310 -2.95 -10.97 9.67
N LEU A 311 -2.77 -10.23 8.60
CA LEU A 311 -2.49 -10.78 7.27
C LEU A 311 -1.01 -10.66 6.92
N ARG A 312 -0.47 -9.48 7.10
CA ARG A 312 0.92 -9.14 6.80
C ARG A 312 1.29 -7.80 7.41
N SER A 313 2.58 -7.55 7.52
CA SER A 313 3.13 -6.21 7.73
C SER A 313 4.04 -5.80 6.59
N PHE A 314 4.28 -4.52 6.47
CA PHE A 314 5.25 -3.94 5.54
C PHE A 314 5.70 -2.59 6.07
N TRP A 315 6.92 -2.19 5.71
CA TRP A 315 7.52 -0.93 6.11
C TRP A 315 7.64 0.00 4.91
N GLY A 316 7.40 1.28 5.12
CA GLY A 316 7.62 2.33 4.14
C GLY A 316 8.53 3.40 4.70
N VAL A 317 9.40 3.94 3.86
CA VAL A 317 10.35 5.00 4.24
C VAL A 317 9.88 6.34 3.69
N ARG A 318 9.64 7.31 4.58
CA ARG A 318 9.20 8.66 4.24
C ARG A 318 10.37 9.48 3.72
N PRO A 319 10.19 10.25 2.65
CA PRO A 319 11.19 11.17 2.13
C PRO A 319 11.15 12.51 2.88
N LEU A 320 11.53 12.54 4.16
CA LEU A 320 11.55 13.77 4.91
C LEU A 320 12.70 14.66 4.43
N TYR A 321 12.41 15.91 4.19
CA TYR A 321 13.41 16.90 3.81
C TYR A 321 13.39 18.07 4.77
N GLU A 322 14.55 18.43 5.25
CA GLU A 322 14.73 19.58 6.12
C GLU A 322 15.64 20.61 5.43
N PRO A 323 15.14 21.83 5.18
CA PRO A 323 15.97 22.86 4.58
C PRO A 323 17.21 23.15 5.44
N PRO A 324 18.38 23.44 4.84
CA PRO A 324 19.60 23.73 5.57
C PRO A 324 19.40 24.85 6.59
N GLY A 325 19.79 24.59 7.87
CA GLY A 325 19.77 25.56 8.96
C GLY A 325 18.47 25.61 9.79
N THR A 326 17.50 24.73 9.55
CA THR A 326 16.31 24.60 10.41
C THR A 326 16.62 23.84 11.70
N GLY A 327 17.43 22.78 11.65
CA GLY A 327 18.00 22.11 12.84
C GLY A 327 16.97 21.43 13.75
N THR A 328 16.01 20.69 13.17
CA THR A 328 14.99 19.94 13.91
C THR A 328 15.60 18.68 14.52
N GLU A 329 15.55 18.52 15.85
CA GLU A 329 16.12 17.36 16.54
C GLU A 329 15.28 16.09 16.33
N ASP A 330 13.93 16.22 16.35
CA ASP A 330 13.00 15.10 16.23
C ASP A 330 12.43 15.01 14.79
N PRO A 331 12.58 13.88 14.08
CA PRO A 331 12.02 13.68 12.75
C PRO A 331 10.51 13.91 12.66
N THR A 332 9.77 13.68 13.76
CA THR A 332 8.32 13.89 13.82
C THR A 332 7.91 15.36 13.68
N ASP A 333 8.83 16.29 14.02
CA ASP A 333 8.62 17.74 13.93
C ASP A 333 8.98 18.32 12.56
N ILE A 334 9.63 17.52 11.67
CA ILE A 334 9.92 17.96 10.31
C ILE A 334 8.60 18.22 9.58
N THR A 335 8.54 19.37 8.90
CA THR A 335 7.37 19.74 8.10
C THR A 335 7.05 18.67 7.06
N ARG A 336 5.78 18.47 6.80
CA ARG A 336 5.28 17.60 5.69
C ARG A 336 5.03 18.41 4.40
N ASP A 337 5.65 19.57 4.29
CA ASP A 337 5.68 20.38 3.06
C ASP A 337 6.56 19.70 2.00
N TYR A 338 6.44 20.13 0.76
CA TYR A 338 7.32 19.69 -0.32
C TYR A 338 8.25 20.82 -0.73
N PHE A 339 9.38 20.46 -1.30
CA PHE A 339 10.42 21.37 -1.73
C PHE A 339 10.84 21.09 -3.16
N LEU A 340 10.93 22.15 -3.93
CA LEU A 340 11.48 22.14 -5.28
C LEU A 340 12.90 22.70 -5.20
N LEU A 341 13.89 21.92 -5.62
CA LEU A 341 15.31 22.25 -5.60
C LEU A 341 15.78 22.41 -7.05
N ASP A 342 15.92 23.64 -7.51
CA ASP A 342 16.54 23.94 -8.80
C ASP A 342 18.07 23.93 -8.64
N HIS A 343 18.71 22.92 -9.22
CA HIS A 343 20.16 22.75 -9.10
C HIS A 343 20.96 23.75 -9.97
N GLY A 344 20.30 24.39 -10.96
CA GLY A 344 20.90 25.49 -11.70
C GLY A 344 21.19 26.70 -10.82
N ASP A 345 20.20 27.11 -10.02
CA ASP A 345 20.31 28.25 -9.11
C ASP A 345 21.05 27.90 -7.80
N ARG A 346 20.87 26.67 -7.31
CA ARG A 346 21.39 26.24 -6.01
C ARG A 346 22.86 25.76 -6.07
N ASP A 347 23.20 25.00 -7.10
CA ASP A 347 24.45 24.21 -7.19
C ASP A 347 25.29 24.54 -8.44
N ASP A 348 24.92 25.58 -9.21
CA ASP A 348 25.52 25.90 -10.52
C ASP A 348 25.47 24.73 -11.53
N LEU A 349 24.45 23.85 -11.42
CA LEU A 349 24.26 22.66 -12.28
C LEU A 349 22.90 22.72 -12.99
N PRO A 350 22.75 23.48 -14.09
CA PRO A 350 21.50 23.56 -14.82
C PRO A 350 21.13 22.24 -15.50
N GLY A 351 19.83 22.08 -15.80
CA GLY A 351 19.29 20.90 -16.48
C GLY A 351 18.76 19.82 -15.52
N MET A 352 18.75 20.06 -14.21
CA MET A 352 18.18 19.15 -13.21
C MET A 352 17.41 19.90 -12.15
N THR A 353 16.28 19.34 -11.76
CA THR A 353 15.47 19.79 -10.62
C THR A 353 15.04 18.59 -9.78
N THR A 354 15.13 18.70 -8.46
CA THR A 354 14.64 17.69 -7.52
C THR A 354 13.37 18.16 -6.83
N ILE A 355 12.37 17.25 -6.71
CA ILE A 355 11.20 17.47 -5.88
C ILE A 355 11.16 16.41 -4.76
N VAL A 356 11.10 16.87 -3.52
CA VAL A 356 11.24 16.01 -2.32
C VAL A 356 10.28 16.44 -1.22
N GLY A 357 9.99 15.56 -0.27
CA GLY A 357 9.02 15.78 0.80
C GLY A 357 7.58 15.55 0.36
N GLY A 358 6.65 16.27 0.96
CA GLY A 358 5.23 16.23 0.62
C GLY A 358 4.46 15.01 1.13
N LYS A 359 3.30 14.82 0.56
CA LYS A 359 2.32 13.78 0.93
C LYS A 359 1.68 13.21 -0.33
N LEU A 360 1.20 11.96 -0.26
CA LEU A 360 0.45 11.39 -1.40
C LEU A 360 -0.75 12.28 -1.79
N THR A 361 -1.50 12.81 -0.84
CA THR A 361 -2.65 13.67 -1.12
C THR A 361 -2.28 14.89 -1.97
N THR A 362 -1.08 15.44 -1.80
CA THR A 362 -0.63 16.65 -2.53
C THR A 362 0.24 16.34 -3.76
N TYR A 363 0.32 15.08 -4.18
CA TYR A 363 1.20 14.66 -5.29
C TYR A 363 0.94 15.44 -6.60
N ARG A 364 -0.34 15.74 -6.89
CA ARG A 364 -0.73 16.46 -8.11
C ARG A 364 -0.23 17.91 -8.06
N MET A 365 -0.44 18.60 -6.94
CA MET A 365 0.06 19.98 -6.73
C MET A 365 1.60 20.01 -6.81
N MET A 366 2.29 19.01 -6.27
CA MET A 366 3.74 18.86 -6.40
C MET A 366 4.14 18.71 -7.87
N ALA A 367 3.40 17.87 -8.62
CA ALA A 367 3.64 17.66 -10.04
C ALA A 367 3.41 18.93 -10.85
N GLU A 368 2.34 19.67 -10.60
CA GLU A 368 2.07 20.96 -11.22
C GLU A 368 3.21 21.96 -10.97
N SER A 369 3.64 22.10 -9.70
CA SER A 369 4.70 23.04 -9.32
C SER A 369 6.02 22.78 -10.06
N ILE A 370 6.45 21.51 -10.16
CA ILE A 370 7.71 21.18 -10.85
C ILE A 370 7.54 21.23 -12.37
N SER A 371 6.39 20.89 -12.91
CA SER A 371 6.13 20.99 -14.34
C SER A 371 6.06 22.45 -14.82
N ASP A 372 5.50 23.35 -14.01
CA ASP A 372 5.54 24.79 -14.26
C ASP A 372 6.98 25.28 -14.35
N HIS A 373 7.81 24.92 -13.37
CA HIS A 373 9.24 25.28 -13.36
C HIS A 373 9.99 24.72 -14.58
N VAL A 374 9.77 23.45 -14.94
CA VAL A 374 10.38 22.82 -16.12
C VAL A 374 9.95 23.53 -17.41
N CYS A 375 8.66 23.85 -17.54
CA CYS A 375 8.15 24.58 -18.71
C CYS A 375 8.78 25.97 -18.81
N GLU A 376 8.89 26.71 -17.71
CA GLU A 376 9.57 28.01 -17.67
C GLU A 376 11.04 27.89 -18.09
N THR A 377 11.78 26.94 -17.53
CA THR A 377 13.20 26.68 -17.84
C THR A 377 13.40 26.31 -19.31
N LEU A 378 12.50 25.52 -19.90
CA LEU A 378 12.58 25.12 -21.32
C LEU A 378 12.00 26.16 -22.28
N GLY A 379 11.38 27.22 -21.78
CA GLY A 379 10.69 28.24 -22.61
C GLY A 379 9.46 27.67 -23.33
N HIS A 380 8.77 26.69 -22.70
CA HIS A 380 7.58 26.03 -23.23
C HIS A 380 6.33 26.65 -22.60
N GLU A 381 5.50 27.32 -23.40
CA GLU A 381 4.26 27.95 -22.93
C GLU A 381 3.11 26.92 -22.95
N ALA A 382 2.76 26.41 -21.75
CA ALA A 382 1.62 25.52 -21.55
C ALA A 382 1.06 25.68 -20.12
N THR A 383 -0.23 25.43 -19.95
CA THR A 383 -0.91 25.49 -18.64
C THR A 383 -1.27 24.10 -18.16
N CYS A 384 -1.25 23.91 -16.84
CA CYS A 384 -1.74 22.70 -16.20
C CYS A 384 -3.25 22.60 -16.32
N ASP A 385 -3.76 21.39 -16.64
CA ASP A 385 -5.19 21.05 -16.62
C ASP A 385 -5.48 19.82 -15.74
N THR A 386 -4.47 19.31 -15.02
CA THR A 386 -4.56 18.05 -14.28
C THR A 386 -5.53 18.10 -13.09
N ALA A 387 -5.89 19.29 -12.60
CA ALA A 387 -6.90 19.45 -11.57
C ALA A 387 -8.35 19.26 -12.07
N GLU A 388 -8.57 19.36 -13.38
CA GLU A 388 -9.87 19.30 -14.02
C GLU A 388 -10.03 18.06 -14.90
N ALA A 389 -8.91 17.50 -15.38
CA ALA A 389 -8.91 16.34 -16.26
C ALA A 389 -9.05 15.05 -15.46
N PRO A 390 -10.14 14.26 -15.65
CA PRO A 390 -10.28 12.98 -14.96
C PRO A 390 -9.21 11.99 -15.39
N LEU A 391 -8.80 11.14 -14.46
CA LEU A 391 -7.95 9.99 -14.75
C LEU A 391 -8.74 8.91 -15.52
N PRO A 392 -8.11 8.12 -16.40
CA PRO A 392 -8.72 6.96 -17.03
C PRO A 392 -9.37 6.05 -15.99
N GLY A 393 -10.67 5.83 -16.12
CA GLY A 393 -11.53 5.16 -15.14
C GLY A 393 -12.39 6.10 -14.29
N SER A 394 -12.15 7.42 -14.31
CA SER A 394 -12.96 8.41 -13.57
C SER A 394 -13.80 9.33 -14.45
N GLU A 395 -13.87 9.10 -15.75
CA GLU A 395 -14.60 9.95 -16.70
C GLU A 395 -16.13 9.87 -16.52
N SER A 396 -16.63 8.78 -15.92
CA SER A 396 -18.03 8.60 -15.58
C SER A 396 -18.21 7.67 -14.39
N GLU A 397 -19.35 7.74 -13.71
CA GLU A 397 -19.69 6.77 -12.67
C GLU A 397 -19.90 5.37 -13.26
N ALA A 398 -19.35 4.34 -12.60
CA ALA A 398 -19.58 2.96 -12.97
C ALA A 398 -21.08 2.60 -12.83
N ARG A 399 -21.69 2.08 -13.91
CA ARG A 399 -23.10 1.72 -13.98
C ARG A 399 -23.37 0.32 -13.44
N MET A 400 -23.37 0.18 -12.13
CA MET A 400 -23.41 -1.11 -11.41
C MET A 400 -24.54 -2.05 -11.87
N ALA A 401 -25.75 -1.54 -12.05
CA ALA A 401 -26.90 -2.36 -12.45
C ALA A 401 -26.74 -2.88 -13.88
N GLU A 402 -26.15 -2.09 -14.76
CA GLU A 402 -25.88 -2.45 -16.14
C GLU A 402 -24.78 -3.49 -16.24
N LEU A 403 -23.69 -3.36 -15.47
CA LEU A 403 -22.64 -4.37 -15.37
C LEU A 403 -23.18 -5.72 -14.89
N MET A 404 -24.15 -5.74 -13.99
CA MET A 404 -24.78 -6.97 -13.52
C MET A 404 -25.62 -7.65 -14.60
N ASP A 405 -26.42 -6.87 -15.34
CA ASP A 405 -27.32 -7.40 -16.37
C ASP A 405 -26.56 -7.80 -17.65
N GLU A 406 -25.63 -6.96 -18.09
CA GLU A 406 -24.90 -7.13 -19.35
C GLU A 406 -23.86 -8.25 -19.27
N PHE A 407 -23.05 -8.26 -18.21
CA PHE A 407 -21.96 -9.24 -18.03
C PHE A 407 -22.33 -10.40 -17.09
N GLY A 408 -23.57 -10.52 -16.63
CA GLY A 408 -24.03 -11.57 -15.74
C GLY A 408 -23.29 -11.64 -14.40
N LEU A 409 -22.69 -10.54 -13.95
CA LEU A 409 -21.90 -10.49 -12.75
C LEU A 409 -22.79 -10.47 -11.48
N ARG A 410 -22.33 -11.17 -10.42
CA ARG A 410 -22.98 -11.05 -9.12
C ARG A 410 -22.72 -9.67 -8.53
N SER A 411 -23.69 -9.13 -7.77
CA SER A 411 -23.62 -7.78 -7.18
C SER A 411 -22.28 -7.43 -6.50
N PRO A 412 -21.65 -8.28 -5.66
CA PRO A 412 -20.36 -7.97 -5.08
C PRO A 412 -19.23 -7.87 -6.12
N VAL A 413 -19.27 -8.71 -7.16
CA VAL A 413 -18.26 -8.69 -8.24
C VAL A 413 -18.42 -7.44 -9.08
N ALA A 414 -19.63 -7.17 -9.57
CA ALA A 414 -19.93 -5.97 -10.36
C ALA A 414 -19.50 -4.67 -9.63
N ARG A 415 -19.81 -4.59 -8.32
CA ARG A 415 -19.40 -3.44 -7.51
C ARG A 415 -17.88 -3.28 -7.47
N ARG A 416 -17.14 -4.39 -7.27
CA ARG A 416 -15.68 -4.32 -7.17
C ARG A 416 -15.01 -4.09 -8.51
N SER A 417 -15.47 -4.74 -9.56
CA SER A 417 -14.97 -4.48 -10.92
C SER A 417 -15.26 -3.03 -11.34
N GLY A 418 -16.48 -2.54 -11.08
CA GLY A 418 -16.83 -1.13 -11.32
C GLY A 418 -15.99 -0.14 -10.51
N GLN A 419 -15.68 -0.44 -9.25
CA GLN A 419 -14.78 0.38 -8.44
C GLN A 419 -13.34 0.38 -8.96
N ARG A 420 -12.84 -0.77 -9.45
CA ARG A 420 -11.46 -0.87 -9.95
C ARG A 420 -11.28 -0.29 -11.35
N LEU A 421 -12.23 -0.56 -12.24
CA LEU A 421 -12.15 -0.19 -13.64
C LEU A 421 -12.80 1.18 -13.94
N GLY A 422 -13.79 1.59 -13.11
CA GLY A 422 -14.54 2.79 -13.36
C GLY A 422 -15.23 2.75 -14.73
N SER A 423 -15.08 3.79 -15.52
CA SER A 423 -15.63 3.91 -16.88
C SER A 423 -15.05 2.89 -17.87
N ARG A 424 -13.88 2.32 -17.60
CA ARG A 424 -13.26 1.25 -18.42
C ARG A 424 -13.95 -0.10 -18.28
N ALA A 425 -14.91 -0.23 -17.35
CA ALA A 425 -15.50 -1.53 -17.04
C ALA A 425 -16.21 -2.16 -18.24
N ASP A 426 -16.88 -1.36 -19.07
CA ASP A 426 -17.59 -1.86 -20.25
C ASP A 426 -16.61 -2.47 -21.25
N ASP A 427 -15.51 -1.77 -21.56
CA ASP A 427 -14.52 -2.22 -22.53
C ASP A 427 -13.79 -3.48 -22.06
N VAL A 428 -13.35 -3.51 -20.79
CA VAL A 428 -12.58 -4.64 -20.24
C VAL A 428 -13.44 -5.89 -20.07
N LEU A 429 -14.71 -5.74 -19.63
CA LEU A 429 -15.57 -6.89 -19.32
C LEU A 429 -16.23 -7.49 -20.55
N ASP A 430 -16.42 -6.75 -21.65
CA ASP A 430 -17.04 -7.22 -22.90
C ASP A 430 -16.16 -8.21 -23.67
N GLU A 431 -14.86 -8.21 -23.44
CA GLU A 431 -13.91 -9.02 -24.21
C GLU A 431 -13.96 -10.52 -23.88
N TYR A 432 -14.48 -10.90 -22.70
CA TYR A 432 -14.36 -12.28 -22.20
C TYR A 432 -15.70 -12.92 -21.78
N ASP A 433 -16.09 -13.97 -22.49
CA ASP A 433 -17.23 -14.84 -22.12
C ASP A 433 -16.81 -16.33 -22.22
N PRO A 434 -16.84 -17.16 -21.15
CA PRO A 434 -17.24 -16.78 -19.77
C PRO A 434 -16.17 -15.98 -19.02
N ASN A 435 -16.62 -15.13 -18.10
CA ASN A 435 -15.75 -14.30 -17.25
C ASN A 435 -15.72 -14.81 -15.79
N PRO A 436 -14.99 -15.91 -15.48
CA PRO A 436 -14.93 -16.48 -14.15
C PRO A 436 -14.14 -15.59 -13.19
N ILE A 437 -14.40 -15.77 -11.88
CA ILE A 437 -13.61 -15.12 -10.83
C ILE A 437 -12.27 -15.88 -10.68
N VAL A 438 -11.19 -15.18 -10.86
CA VAL A 438 -9.81 -15.66 -10.64
C VAL A 438 -9.40 -15.48 -9.18
N CYS A 439 -9.64 -14.30 -8.58
CA CYS A 439 -9.38 -14.04 -7.17
C CYS A 439 -10.68 -13.86 -6.38
N ASN A 440 -10.99 -14.81 -5.50
CA ASN A 440 -12.27 -14.82 -4.78
C ASN A 440 -12.33 -13.75 -3.67
N CYS A 441 -11.23 -13.49 -2.94
CA CYS A 441 -11.22 -12.51 -1.84
C CYS A 441 -11.40 -11.08 -2.34
N GLU A 442 -10.73 -10.74 -3.43
CA GLU A 442 -10.82 -9.41 -4.05
C GLU A 442 -11.87 -9.36 -5.18
N SER A 443 -12.54 -10.48 -5.45
CA SER A 443 -13.56 -10.59 -6.52
C SER A 443 -13.06 -10.13 -7.89
N VAL A 444 -11.81 -10.51 -8.24
CA VAL A 444 -11.20 -10.15 -9.52
C VAL A 444 -11.59 -11.17 -10.58
N THR A 445 -12.05 -10.68 -11.71
CA THR A 445 -12.47 -11.51 -12.85
C THR A 445 -11.30 -11.86 -13.76
N ARG A 446 -11.52 -12.83 -14.65
CA ARG A 446 -10.57 -13.21 -15.71
C ARG A 446 -10.26 -12.03 -16.63
N ALA A 447 -11.28 -11.29 -17.05
CA ALA A 447 -11.14 -10.13 -17.91
C ALA A 447 -10.18 -9.09 -17.33
N GLU A 448 -10.33 -8.78 -16.04
CA GLU A 448 -9.42 -7.83 -15.35
C GLU A 448 -7.98 -8.34 -15.29
N VAL A 449 -7.77 -9.65 -15.14
CA VAL A 449 -6.42 -10.26 -15.13
C VAL A 449 -5.80 -10.19 -16.53
N GLN A 450 -6.56 -10.53 -17.57
CA GLN A 450 -6.09 -10.52 -18.96
C GLN A 450 -5.78 -9.09 -19.45
N ASP A 451 -6.65 -8.12 -19.15
CA ASP A 451 -6.39 -6.70 -19.41
C ASP A 451 -5.08 -6.26 -18.75
N ALA A 452 -4.91 -6.62 -17.47
CA ALA A 452 -3.69 -6.29 -16.73
C ALA A 452 -2.43 -6.99 -17.29
N ILE A 453 -2.51 -8.24 -17.77
CA ILE A 453 -1.42 -8.94 -18.45
C ILE A 453 -1.06 -8.22 -19.75
N GLY A 454 -2.06 -7.81 -20.54
CA GLY A 454 -1.85 -7.02 -21.75
C GLY A 454 -1.03 -5.75 -21.52
N GLU A 455 -1.24 -5.09 -20.37
CA GLU A 455 -0.50 -3.88 -19.98
C GLU A 455 0.85 -4.17 -19.30
N ALA A 456 0.90 -5.17 -18.43
CA ALA A 456 2.05 -5.47 -17.57
C ALA A 456 3.05 -6.45 -18.19
N GLY A 457 2.62 -7.21 -19.22
CA GLY A 457 3.41 -8.33 -19.74
C GLY A 457 3.38 -9.50 -18.76
N SER A 458 4.50 -10.20 -18.63
CA SER A 458 4.61 -11.37 -17.76
C SER A 458 4.88 -11.05 -16.28
N ASP A 459 4.93 -9.78 -15.87
CA ASP A 459 5.14 -9.39 -14.48
C ASP A 459 3.83 -9.51 -13.66
N LEU A 460 3.70 -10.60 -12.92
CA LEU A 460 2.52 -10.83 -12.07
C LEU A 460 2.43 -9.89 -10.86
N ASN A 461 3.52 -9.28 -10.42
CA ASN A 461 3.46 -8.22 -9.43
C ASN A 461 2.84 -6.95 -10.01
N ALA A 462 3.17 -6.60 -11.25
CA ALA A 462 2.50 -5.51 -11.96
C ALA A 462 1.01 -5.79 -12.22
N VAL A 463 0.62 -7.04 -12.53
CA VAL A 463 -0.79 -7.49 -12.61
C VAL A 463 -1.50 -7.30 -11.26
N ARG A 464 -0.86 -7.70 -10.16
CA ARG A 464 -1.36 -7.51 -8.79
C ARG A 464 -1.65 -6.05 -8.48
N LEU A 465 -0.74 -5.14 -8.83
CA LEU A 465 -0.88 -3.70 -8.56
C LEU A 465 -2.08 -3.09 -9.31
N ARG A 466 -2.44 -3.63 -10.48
CA ARG A 466 -3.57 -3.17 -11.28
C ARG A 466 -4.91 -3.74 -10.82
N THR A 467 -4.91 -5.02 -10.44
CA THR A 467 -6.15 -5.77 -10.17
C THR A 467 -6.44 -5.99 -8.69
N ARG A 468 -5.45 -5.84 -7.81
CA ARG A 468 -5.45 -6.27 -6.40
C ARG A 468 -5.53 -7.79 -6.22
N ALA A 469 -5.48 -8.59 -7.29
CA ALA A 469 -5.38 -10.04 -7.16
C ALA A 469 -4.20 -10.43 -6.25
N SER A 470 -4.35 -11.42 -5.39
CA SER A 470 -3.44 -11.85 -4.33
C SER A 470 -3.29 -10.91 -3.11
N MET A 471 -3.97 -9.75 -3.06
CA MET A 471 -3.85 -8.83 -1.90
C MET A 471 -4.86 -9.12 -0.76
N GLY A 472 -5.91 -9.90 -1.01
CA GLY A 472 -6.93 -10.19 -0.02
C GLY A 472 -6.53 -11.26 1.01
N ASN A 473 -7.50 -11.70 1.81
CA ASN A 473 -7.31 -12.50 3.03
C ASN A 473 -6.47 -13.76 2.89
N CYS A 474 -6.40 -14.38 1.71
CA CYS A 474 -5.58 -15.58 1.49
C CYS A 474 -4.15 -15.28 1.05
N GLN A 475 -3.79 -14.01 0.84
CA GLN A 475 -2.47 -13.56 0.43
C GLN A 475 -1.87 -14.34 -0.75
N GLY A 476 -2.69 -14.58 -1.77
CA GLY A 476 -2.28 -15.30 -2.98
C GLY A 476 -2.46 -16.83 -2.92
N GLY A 477 -2.69 -17.42 -1.75
CA GLY A 477 -2.70 -18.89 -1.57
C GLY A 477 -3.66 -19.68 -2.48
N PHE A 478 -4.66 -19.02 -3.09
CA PHE A 478 -5.59 -19.68 -4.03
C PHE A 478 -5.54 -19.11 -5.45
N CYS A 479 -5.24 -17.83 -5.61
CA CYS A 479 -5.34 -17.19 -6.91
C CYS A 479 -4.02 -17.13 -7.67
N THR A 480 -2.87 -17.27 -7.04
CA THR A 480 -1.56 -17.20 -7.71
C THR A 480 -1.48 -18.18 -8.87
N HIS A 481 -1.80 -19.47 -8.65
CA HIS A 481 -1.83 -20.48 -9.73
C HIS A 481 -2.87 -20.20 -10.82
N ARG A 482 -4.00 -19.56 -10.48
CA ARG A 482 -5.02 -19.20 -11.47
C ARG A 482 -4.57 -18.03 -12.34
N ILE A 483 -3.91 -17.04 -11.74
CA ILE A 483 -3.33 -15.91 -12.47
C ILE A 483 -2.20 -16.40 -13.39
N ALA A 484 -1.35 -17.30 -12.87
CA ALA A 484 -0.30 -17.93 -13.66
C ALA A 484 -0.86 -18.75 -14.84
N ALA A 485 -2.03 -19.41 -14.66
CA ALA A 485 -2.70 -20.12 -15.75
C ALA A 485 -3.20 -19.17 -16.84
N GLU A 486 -3.69 -17.98 -16.49
CA GLU A 486 -4.04 -16.94 -17.47
C GLU A 486 -2.79 -16.43 -18.22
N LEU A 487 -1.67 -16.25 -17.50
CA LEU A 487 -0.40 -15.86 -18.10
C LEU A 487 0.12 -16.91 -19.08
N ALA A 488 -0.12 -18.20 -18.81
CA ALA A 488 0.33 -19.32 -19.66
C ALA A 488 -0.39 -19.38 -21.03
N GLU A 489 -1.45 -18.61 -21.25
CA GLU A 489 -2.07 -18.46 -22.55
C GLU A 489 -1.17 -17.68 -23.53
N GLU A 490 -0.31 -16.80 -23.03
CA GLU A 490 0.54 -15.91 -23.84
C GLU A 490 2.05 -16.22 -23.72
N TYR A 491 2.48 -16.78 -22.59
CA TYR A 491 3.90 -16.94 -22.26
C TYR A 491 4.30 -18.40 -22.04
N PRO A 492 5.56 -18.79 -22.38
CA PRO A 492 6.04 -20.16 -22.19
C PRO A 492 6.24 -20.50 -20.69
N GLU A 493 6.13 -21.80 -20.38
CA GLU A 493 6.18 -22.34 -19.01
C GLU A 493 7.32 -21.80 -18.13
N PRO A 494 8.58 -21.68 -18.57
CA PRO A 494 9.63 -21.15 -17.70
C PRO A 494 9.36 -19.72 -17.23
N VAL A 495 8.85 -18.85 -18.12
CA VAL A 495 8.50 -17.46 -17.79
C VAL A 495 7.35 -17.40 -16.79
N VAL A 496 6.32 -18.23 -17.00
CA VAL A 496 5.15 -18.30 -16.11
C VAL A 496 5.55 -18.74 -14.71
N ARG A 497 6.39 -19.77 -14.62
CA ARG A 497 6.87 -20.30 -13.35
C ARG A 497 7.65 -19.27 -12.55
N ASP A 498 8.58 -18.59 -13.21
CA ASP A 498 9.42 -17.59 -12.55
C ASP A 498 8.59 -16.38 -12.10
N ALA A 499 7.64 -15.92 -12.92
CA ALA A 499 6.73 -14.83 -12.58
C ALA A 499 5.79 -15.19 -11.40
N GLU A 500 5.31 -16.43 -11.37
CA GLU A 500 4.49 -16.95 -10.28
C GLU A 500 5.27 -17.01 -8.98
N ASP A 501 6.52 -17.42 -9.04
CA ASP A 501 7.38 -17.49 -7.88
C ASP A 501 7.71 -16.10 -7.33
N GLU A 502 8.08 -15.15 -8.17
CA GLU A 502 8.31 -13.75 -7.77
C GLU A 502 7.07 -13.16 -7.07
N LEU A 503 5.86 -13.42 -7.60
CA LEU A 503 4.62 -12.98 -6.95
C LEU A 503 4.47 -13.63 -5.57
N TYR A 504 4.76 -14.92 -5.46
CA TYR A 504 4.61 -15.65 -4.20
C TYR A 504 5.60 -15.17 -3.15
N GLN A 505 6.86 -14.94 -3.52
CA GLN A 505 7.90 -14.40 -2.65
C GLN A 505 7.53 -13.01 -2.12
N GLU A 506 7.04 -12.13 -3.00
CA GLU A 506 6.57 -10.81 -2.60
C GLU A 506 5.42 -10.89 -1.57
N ARG A 507 4.53 -11.88 -1.70
CA ARG A 507 3.46 -12.09 -0.71
C ARG A 507 3.98 -12.68 0.60
N TRP A 508 4.92 -13.61 0.53
CA TRP A 508 5.53 -14.25 1.69
C TRP A 508 6.33 -13.27 2.56
N LYS A 509 7.09 -12.40 1.93
CA LYS A 509 7.94 -11.39 2.55
C LYS A 509 7.25 -10.63 3.69
N GLY A 510 6.00 -10.17 3.50
CA GLY A 510 5.26 -9.44 4.52
C GLY A 510 4.54 -10.31 5.56
N GLN A 511 4.46 -11.63 5.36
CA GLN A 511 3.75 -12.53 6.28
C GLN A 511 4.65 -12.97 7.44
N ARG A 512 5.92 -13.19 7.22
CA ARG A 512 6.86 -13.75 8.20
C ARG A 512 6.99 -12.91 9.47
N HIS A 513 6.84 -11.60 9.39
CA HIS A 513 6.92 -10.68 10.54
C HIS A 513 5.59 -10.46 11.26
N ALA A 514 4.47 -10.79 10.62
CA ALA A 514 3.12 -10.53 11.15
C ALA A 514 2.41 -11.77 11.67
N LEU A 515 2.87 -12.96 11.29
CA LEU A 515 2.21 -14.22 11.64
C LEU A 515 2.99 -14.98 12.70
N TRP A 516 2.25 -15.60 13.60
CA TRP A 516 2.79 -16.44 14.68
C TRP A 516 1.93 -17.67 14.94
N GLY A 517 2.45 -18.64 15.66
CA GLY A 517 1.74 -19.85 16.07
C GLY A 517 1.14 -20.64 14.91
N GLU A 518 -0.14 -21.00 15.00
CA GLU A 518 -0.83 -21.81 13.99
C GLU A 518 -0.97 -21.07 12.65
N GLN A 519 -1.10 -19.74 12.65
CA GLN A 519 -1.18 -18.95 11.43
C GLN A 519 0.10 -19.02 10.63
N LEU A 520 1.24 -18.86 11.30
CA LEU A 520 2.56 -18.98 10.66
C LEU A 520 2.75 -20.40 10.12
N SER A 521 2.40 -21.44 10.90
CA SER A 521 2.49 -22.84 10.47
C SER A 521 1.66 -23.12 9.20
N GLN A 522 0.46 -22.54 9.10
CA GLN A 522 -0.38 -22.67 7.91
C GLN A 522 0.21 -21.93 6.70
N ALA A 523 0.75 -20.74 6.91
CA ALA A 523 1.39 -19.96 5.83
C ALA A 523 2.66 -20.66 5.34
N MET A 524 3.49 -21.20 6.25
CA MET A 524 4.67 -22.00 5.91
C MET A 524 4.30 -23.25 5.13
N LEU A 525 3.26 -23.99 5.55
CA LEU A 525 2.79 -25.15 4.81
C LEU A 525 2.34 -24.78 3.39
N ASN A 526 1.64 -23.67 3.24
CA ASN A 526 1.22 -23.18 1.92
C ASN A 526 2.44 -22.85 1.05
N HIS A 527 3.43 -22.19 1.63
CA HIS A 527 4.68 -21.88 0.94
C HIS A 527 5.46 -23.13 0.52
N MET A 528 5.57 -24.13 1.41
CA MET A 528 6.21 -25.42 1.10
C MET A 528 5.46 -26.18 -0.01
N LEU A 529 4.12 -26.18 0.01
CA LEU A 529 3.30 -26.80 -1.03
C LEU A 529 3.52 -26.12 -2.37
N HIS A 530 3.58 -24.81 -2.42
CA HIS A 530 3.89 -24.04 -3.62
C HIS A 530 5.27 -24.42 -4.17
N ALA A 531 6.32 -24.35 -3.36
CA ALA A 531 7.68 -24.71 -3.75
C ALA A 531 7.77 -26.15 -4.29
N THR A 532 7.02 -27.09 -3.68
CA THR A 532 7.01 -28.50 -4.10
C THR A 532 6.25 -28.69 -5.42
N THR A 533 5.10 -28.01 -5.62
CA THR A 533 4.28 -28.14 -6.83
C THR A 533 4.94 -27.51 -8.04
N MET A 534 5.73 -26.46 -7.84
CA MET A 534 6.48 -25.78 -8.91
C MET A 534 7.77 -26.52 -9.31
N ASN A 535 8.01 -27.73 -8.74
CA ASN A 535 9.18 -28.57 -9.03
C ASN A 535 10.51 -27.80 -9.00
N ARG A 536 10.64 -26.90 -8.02
CA ARG A 536 11.93 -26.31 -7.70
C ARG A 536 12.82 -27.45 -7.24
N ASP A 537 13.96 -27.60 -7.87
CA ASP A 537 14.95 -28.64 -7.61
C ASP A 537 15.16 -28.78 -6.11
N GLY A 538 14.44 -29.70 -5.53
CA GLY A 538 14.26 -30.23 -4.18
C GLY A 538 15.23 -29.82 -3.06
N ASP A 539 15.81 -28.65 -3.14
CA ASP A 539 16.61 -28.10 -2.06
C ASP A 539 15.74 -27.15 -1.22
N PRO A 540 15.23 -27.62 -0.07
CA PRO A 540 14.62 -26.74 0.91
C PRO A 540 15.59 -25.63 1.36
N ALA A 541 16.91 -25.82 1.16
CA ALA A 541 17.93 -24.82 1.47
C ALA A 541 17.96 -23.63 0.50
N SER A 542 17.34 -23.71 -0.69
CA SER A 542 17.13 -22.51 -1.51
C SER A 542 16.10 -21.53 -0.92
N LEU A 543 15.38 -21.96 0.12
CA LEU A 543 14.55 -21.13 0.99
C LEU A 543 15.36 -20.54 2.15
N ASP A 544 16.61 -21.00 2.35
CA ASP A 544 17.41 -20.78 3.57
C ASP A 544 18.56 -19.79 3.38
N GLU A 545 18.82 -19.22 2.21
CA GLU A 545 19.91 -18.26 2.09
C GLU A 545 19.67 -16.94 2.82
N GLU A 546 18.44 -16.68 3.34
CA GLU A 546 18.15 -15.50 4.17
C GLU A 546 17.23 -15.76 5.39
N VAL A 547 16.92 -17.00 5.73
CA VAL A 547 16.20 -17.29 6.98
C VAL A 547 17.20 -17.84 7.98
N GLU A 548 18.02 -16.99 8.59
CA GLU A 548 18.47 -17.25 9.95
C GLU A 548 17.20 -17.32 10.82
N PHE A 549 16.73 -18.53 11.08
CA PHE A 549 15.82 -18.77 12.19
C PHE A 549 16.58 -18.32 13.44
N GLY A 550 16.27 -17.12 13.92
CA GLY A 550 16.67 -16.71 15.27
C GLY A 550 16.27 -17.86 16.17
N ALA A 551 17.25 -18.46 16.83
CA ALA A 551 17.01 -19.56 17.75
C ALA A 551 15.86 -19.12 18.67
N PHE A 552 14.74 -19.82 18.63
CA PHE A 552 13.71 -19.73 19.64
C PHE A 552 14.38 -20.17 20.93
N ASP A 553 14.90 -19.20 21.67
CA ASP A 553 15.23 -19.40 23.08
C ASP A 553 13.88 -19.52 23.80
N ALA A 554 13.42 -20.76 23.93
CA ALA A 554 12.29 -21.08 24.77
C ALA A 554 12.75 -20.83 26.21
N GLY A 555 12.69 -19.57 26.62
CA GLY A 555 12.89 -19.12 27.98
C GLY A 555 11.85 -19.78 28.88
N ALA A 556 12.20 -20.99 29.33
CA ALA A 556 11.53 -21.62 30.44
C ALA A 556 11.89 -20.86 31.71
N ASP A 557 11.14 -19.82 32.01
CA ASP A 557 11.13 -19.22 33.35
C ASP A 557 9.69 -19.15 33.86
N ALA A 558 9.12 -20.35 34.14
CA ALA A 558 8.00 -20.48 35.03
C ALA A 558 8.56 -20.59 36.44
N GLY A 559 8.68 -19.47 37.12
CA GLY A 559 9.00 -19.41 38.56
C GLY A 559 8.01 -20.19 39.38
N SER A 560 8.44 -21.30 39.98
CA SER A 560 7.75 -21.94 41.09
C SER A 560 8.33 -21.42 42.42
N PRO A 561 7.49 -21.17 43.43
CA PRO A 561 7.94 -20.65 44.73
C PRO A 561 8.68 -21.70 45.54
N GLY A 562 9.70 -21.28 46.27
CA GLY A 562 10.61 -22.07 47.02
C GLY A 562 10.00 -22.90 48.14
N ALA A 563 10.66 -24.04 48.44
CA ALA A 563 10.62 -24.70 49.74
C ALA A 563 12.03 -25.17 50.06
N ASP A 564 12.50 -24.73 51.19
CA ASP A 564 13.74 -25.10 51.90
C ASP A 564 13.84 -26.59 52.19
N GLY A 565 15.10 -27.12 52.25
CA GLY A 565 15.40 -28.13 53.22
C GLY A 565 16.17 -29.38 52.75
N SER A 566 17.48 -29.37 52.98
CA SER A 566 18.35 -30.44 53.50
C SER A 566 18.57 -31.79 52.75
N SER A 567 19.81 -31.96 52.36
CA SER A 567 20.69 -33.13 52.58
C SER A 567 20.17 -34.58 52.49
N GLY A 568 20.87 -35.41 51.71
CA GLY A 568 20.95 -36.84 51.93
C GLY A 568 21.38 -37.68 50.73
N GLU A 569 22.51 -38.28 50.85
CA GLU A 569 23.20 -39.17 49.92
C GLU A 569 22.48 -40.50 49.62
N THR A 570 22.94 -41.09 48.53
CA THR A 570 23.13 -42.52 48.24
C THR A 570 21.98 -43.37 47.73
N GLY A 571 22.26 -44.10 46.66
CA GLY A 571 21.84 -45.49 46.54
C GLY A 571 21.21 -45.95 45.24
N THR A 572 22.04 -46.63 44.49
CA THR A 572 21.77 -47.56 43.40
C THR A 572 20.55 -48.48 43.60
N ALA A 573 19.78 -48.79 42.56
CA ALA A 573 19.61 -50.14 42.02
C ALA A 573 18.46 -50.28 41.05
N ALA A 574 18.63 -51.20 40.13
CA ALA A 574 17.85 -51.61 39.00
C ALA A 574 16.58 -52.42 39.37
N ALA A 575 15.76 -52.57 38.35
CA ALA A 575 14.94 -53.75 37.95
C ALA A 575 13.42 -53.48 37.89
N ASP A 576 12.92 -53.56 36.68
CA ASP A 576 12.14 -54.68 36.12
C ASP A 576 10.64 -54.76 36.48
N GLY A 577 9.81 -54.85 35.47
CA GLY A 577 8.68 -55.76 35.46
C GLY A 577 7.28 -55.16 35.58
N GLY A 578 6.47 -55.39 34.56
CA GLY A 578 5.11 -55.76 34.83
C GLY A 578 4.02 -55.09 33.99
N ARG A 579 3.59 -55.81 32.99
CA ARG A 579 2.30 -55.67 32.25
C ARG A 579 1.10 -55.76 33.21
N ALA A 580 0.02 -55.09 32.88
CA ALA A 580 -1.29 -55.75 32.81
C ALA A 580 -2.36 -54.86 32.16
N ASN A 581 -3.09 -55.49 31.27
CA ASN A 581 -4.34 -55.15 30.62
C ASN A 581 -5.50 -54.86 31.58
N GLY A 582 -6.48 -54.13 31.11
CA GLY A 582 -7.81 -54.06 31.71
C GLY A 582 -8.84 -53.39 30.80
N ASP A 583 -9.52 -54.24 30.06
CA ASP A 583 -10.74 -54.02 29.29
C ASP A 583 -11.94 -53.61 30.17
N ALA A 584 -12.91 -52.93 29.56
CA ALA A 584 -14.36 -53.21 29.59
C ALA A 584 -15.17 -51.90 29.45
N THR A 585 -15.80 -51.66 28.28
CA THR A 585 -17.25 -51.91 27.98
C THR A 585 -18.22 -51.17 28.91
N THR A 586 -19.19 -50.41 28.49
CA THR A 586 -20.37 -50.62 27.66
C THR A 586 -21.36 -49.45 27.81
N ASN A 587 -22.13 -49.18 26.78
CA ASN A 587 -23.56 -48.85 26.68
C ASN A 587 -24.02 -47.50 27.29
N GLY A 588 -24.84 -46.73 26.69
CA GLY A 588 -25.93 -46.93 25.76
C GLY A 588 -26.93 -45.80 25.97
N GLY A 589 -27.69 -45.47 24.96
CA GLY A 589 -28.99 -44.85 25.20
C GLY A 589 -29.38 -43.75 24.21
N ARG A 590 -30.08 -44.18 23.19
CA ARG A 590 -30.92 -43.37 22.29
C ARG A 590 -32.10 -42.72 23.03
N ALA A 591 -32.55 -41.54 22.59
CA ALA A 591 -33.99 -41.33 22.36
C ALA A 591 -34.24 -40.19 21.37
N ASN A 592 -35.00 -40.52 20.36
CA ASN A 592 -35.67 -39.68 19.38
C ASN A 592 -36.81 -38.88 20.01
N GLY A 593 -37.17 -37.78 19.41
CA GLY A 593 -38.42 -37.07 19.66
C GLY A 593 -38.80 -36.15 18.49
N ASP A 594 -39.52 -36.73 17.54
CA ASP A 594 -40.30 -36.07 16.49
C ASP A 594 -41.51 -35.32 17.06
N ALA A 595 -41.89 -34.22 16.40
CA ALA A 595 -43.27 -33.78 16.11
C ALA A 595 -43.28 -32.39 15.49
N THR A 596 -43.43 -32.22 14.17
CA THR A 596 -44.68 -31.97 13.39
C THR A 596 -45.66 -30.97 14.05
N THR A 597 -46.05 -29.89 13.50
CA THR A 597 -46.98 -29.62 12.40
C THR A 597 -47.42 -28.15 12.36
N ASN A 598 -47.61 -27.65 11.12
CA ASN A 598 -48.70 -26.80 10.61
C ASN A 598 -48.93 -25.40 11.22
N GLY A 599 -49.02 -24.36 10.47
CA GLY A 599 -49.87 -24.09 9.34
C GLY A 599 -50.30 -22.62 9.44
N GLY A 600 -50.51 -21.94 8.34
CA GLY A 600 -51.34 -20.75 8.31
C GLY A 600 -50.86 -19.63 7.41
N ARG A 601 -51.35 -19.68 6.18
CA ARG A 601 -51.41 -18.54 5.22
C ARG A 601 -52.34 -17.43 5.76
N ALA A 602 -52.00 -16.18 5.50
CA ALA A 602 -53.02 -15.22 5.03
C ALA A 602 -52.33 -14.05 4.31
N ASN A 603 -52.83 -13.80 3.10
CA ASN A 603 -52.60 -12.65 2.24
C ASN A 603 -53.13 -11.36 2.86
N GLY A 604 -52.61 -10.24 2.46
CA GLY A 604 -53.19 -8.93 2.68
C GLY A 604 -52.54 -7.89 1.79
N ASP A 605 -53.18 -7.62 0.69
CA ASP A 605 -52.89 -6.61 -0.30
C ASP A 605 -52.99 -5.17 0.24
N ALA A 606 -52.35 -4.28 -0.50
CA ALA A 606 -52.79 -2.97 -1.02
C ALA A 606 -52.19 -1.69 -0.43
N THR A 607 -51.49 -1.06 -1.32
CA THR A 607 -51.54 0.39 -1.72
C THR A 607 -51.37 1.50 -0.66
N THR A 608 -50.34 2.24 -0.72
CA THR A 608 -50.15 3.54 -1.43
C THR A 608 -48.66 3.91 -1.42
#